data_0eae2c516064cf94ee96c4ac2ce8c160
#
_entry.id   0eae2c516064cf94ee96c4ac2ce8c160
#
_cell.length_a   1.000
_cell.length_b   1.000
_cell.length_c   1.000
_cell.angle_alpha   90.00
_cell.angle_beta   90.00
_cell.angle_gamma   90.00
#
_symmetry.space_group_name_H-M   'P 1'
#
loop_
_entity.id
_entity.type
_entity.pdbx_description
1 polymer ?
#
loop_
_entity_poly.entity_id
_entity_poly.type
_entity_poly.pdbx_seq_one_letter_code
_entity_poly.pdbx_strand_id
1 'polypeptide(L)'
;MKKNTTFGNAWMHRQLINMLRFVDERFIYVFTWTMIMPVCLLLNTNHSRSHAYRFFRNRIGLGRWSSAWHTYLNHCLFATVVIDRFAMFAGKRFDIEQEGTEYLRELAFQDDGFLMFSSHIGCYEVAGYSLTPPGKRYNALVYGGEKDRIMEGRQKQFSEHNITMIPIKEDMSHLFKINEALVNHEIVSMPADRVMGSSKTIPTEFLGKTAHFPSGPFAVATMRNLEVLAINVIRISRKKYKIFVVPLAYDKQASRKQKMEQLAKKYAEELERLVRQYPDQWYNFYDFWADKNAEPSIA
;
A
#
# COMPACT_ATOMS: atom_id res chain seq x y z
N MET A 1 4.06 -17.65 -19.36
CA MET A 1 2.79 -16.87 -19.53
C MET A 1 2.33 -16.39 -18.14
N LYS A 2 2.52 -15.12 -17.80
CA LYS A 2 2.01 -14.58 -16.52
C LYS A 2 0.49 -14.52 -16.54
N LYS A 3 -0.17 -15.17 -15.58
CA LYS A 3 -1.60 -14.97 -15.35
C LYS A 3 -1.83 -13.50 -14.97
N ASN A 4 -2.54 -12.77 -15.83
CA ASN A 4 -3.07 -11.46 -15.49
C ASN A 4 -3.92 -11.57 -14.21
N THR A 5 -3.43 -11.03 -13.11
CA THR A 5 -4.05 -11.15 -11.78
C THR A 5 -5.18 -10.15 -11.54
N THR A 6 -5.45 -9.25 -12.48
CA THR A 6 -6.48 -8.22 -12.32
C THR A 6 -7.86 -8.79 -12.65
N PHE A 7 -8.75 -8.83 -11.66
CA PHE A 7 -10.15 -9.20 -11.83
C PHE A 7 -10.90 -8.10 -12.61
N GLY A 8 -11.69 -8.53 -13.61
CA GLY A 8 -12.50 -7.64 -14.42
C GLY A 8 -11.81 -7.16 -15.71
N ASN A 9 -12.59 -6.52 -16.54
CA ASN A 9 -12.14 -5.85 -17.75
C ASN A 9 -12.46 -4.35 -17.71
N ALA A 10 -11.90 -3.57 -18.61
CA ALA A 10 -12.10 -2.11 -18.65
C ALA A 10 -13.57 -1.70 -18.78
N TRP A 11 -14.40 -2.55 -19.41
CA TRP A 11 -15.85 -2.33 -19.51
C TRP A 11 -16.52 -2.45 -18.14
N MET A 12 -16.20 -3.51 -17.37
CA MET A 12 -16.75 -3.71 -16.01
C MET A 12 -16.38 -2.55 -15.08
N HIS A 13 -15.15 -2.09 -15.12
CA HIS A 13 -14.70 -0.94 -14.34
C HIS A 13 -15.48 0.33 -14.71
N ARG A 14 -15.70 0.56 -16.00
CA ARG A 14 -16.49 1.70 -16.48
C ARG A 14 -17.95 1.62 -16.04
N GLN A 15 -18.56 0.43 -16.09
CA GLN A 15 -19.92 0.24 -15.62
C GLN A 15 -20.03 0.47 -14.12
N LEU A 16 -19.05 -0.01 -13.33
CA LEU A 16 -19.02 0.23 -11.89
C LEU A 16 -18.93 1.73 -11.58
N ILE A 17 -18.04 2.47 -12.26
CA ILE A 17 -17.91 3.93 -12.09
C ILE A 17 -19.24 4.62 -12.47
N ASN A 18 -19.86 4.25 -13.60
CA ASN A 18 -21.14 4.83 -14.02
C ASN A 18 -22.24 4.55 -13.00
N MET A 19 -22.33 3.32 -12.49
CA MET A 19 -23.30 2.95 -11.46
C MET A 19 -23.07 3.77 -10.17
N LEU A 20 -21.83 3.93 -9.73
CA LEU A 20 -21.48 4.70 -8.53
C LEU A 20 -21.80 6.19 -8.61
N ARG A 21 -22.00 6.76 -9.81
CA ARG A 21 -22.48 8.15 -9.96
C ARG A 21 -23.90 8.34 -9.43
N PHE A 22 -24.76 7.33 -9.57
CA PHE A 22 -26.19 7.41 -9.28
C PHE A 22 -26.58 6.62 -8.03
N VAL A 23 -25.87 5.53 -7.73
CA VAL A 23 -26.17 4.64 -6.61
C VAL A 23 -25.41 5.10 -5.36
N ASP A 24 -26.06 5.07 -4.20
CA ASP A 24 -25.38 5.27 -2.92
C ASP A 24 -24.48 4.04 -2.66
N GLU A 25 -23.21 4.29 -2.38
CA GLU A 25 -22.23 3.24 -2.13
C GLU A 25 -22.62 2.30 -0.97
N ARG A 26 -23.52 2.69 -0.07
CA ARG A 26 -24.02 1.82 1.02
C ARG A 26 -24.66 0.54 0.49
N PHE A 27 -25.46 0.66 -0.56
CA PHE A 27 -26.10 -0.52 -1.15
C PHE A 27 -25.06 -1.49 -1.71
N ILE A 28 -24.01 -0.95 -2.31
CA ILE A 28 -22.92 -1.75 -2.86
C ILE A 28 -22.10 -2.40 -1.73
N TYR A 29 -21.83 -1.68 -0.63
CA TYR A 29 -21.17 -2.27 0.53
C TYR A 29 -21.99 -3.40 1.13
N VAL A 30 -23.29 -3.16 1.42
CA VAL A 30 -24.16 -4.19 2.00
C VAL A 30 -24.22 -5.42 1.10
N PHE A 31 -24.44 -5.24 -0.19
CA PHE A 31 -24.47 -6.33 -1.15
C PHE A 31 -23.12 -7.08 -1.21
N THR A 32 -22.00 -6.35 -1.25
CA THR A 32 -20.68 -6.95 -1.27
C THR A 32 -20.39 -7.74 0.01
N TRP A 33 -20.71 -7.18 1.17
CA TRP A 33 -20.49 -7.83 2.45
C TRP A 33 -21.37 -9.06 2.65
N THR A 34 -22.65 -8.98 2.31
CA THR A 34 -23.61 -10.07 2.58
C THR A 34 -23.65 -11.16 1.51
N MET A 35 -23.40 -10.81 0.25
CA MET A 35 -23.53 -11.75 -0.88
C MET A 35 -22.17 -12.13 -1.47
N ILE A 36 -21.32 -11.16 -1.80
CA ILE A 36 -20.08 -11.43 -2.54
C ILE A 36 -19.02 -12.02 -1.62
N MET A 37 -18.73 -11.38 -0.47
CA MET A 37 -17.62 -11.80 0.40
C MET A 37 -17.78 -13.20 1.00
N PRO A 38 -18.95 -13.65 1.47
CA PRO A 38 -19.10 -15.03 1.91
C PRO A 38 -18.77 -16.05 0.81
N VAL A 39 -19.24 -15.82 -0.41
CA VAL A 39 -18.94 -16.69 -1.56
C VAL A 39 -17.45 -16.68 -1.90
N CYS A 40 -16.83 -15.49 -1.96
CA CYS A 40 -15.39 -15.36 -2.20
C CYS A 40 -14.54 -16.08 -1.16
N LEU A 41 -14.93 -16.00 0.11
CA LEU A 41 -14.20 -16.68 1.18
C LEU A 41 -14.42 -18.19 1.23
N LEU A 42 -15.57 -18.68 0.78
CA LEU A 42 -15.83 -20.11 0.62
C LEU A 42 -15.03 -20.69 -0.57
N LEU A 43 -14.97 -19.96 -1.68
CA LEU A 43 -14.25 -20.35 -2.90
C LEU A 43 -12.77 -19.94 -2.88
N ASN A 44 -12.23 -19.61 -1.73
CA ASN A 44 -10.86 -19.08 -1.58
C ASN A 44 -9.80 -20.11 -1.97
N THR A 45 -9.24 -19.98 -3.17
CA THR A 45 -8.21 -20.88 -3.72
C THR A 45 -6.78 -20.40 -3.45
N ASN A 46 -6.60 -19.13 -3.07
CA ASN A 46 -5.27 -18.52 -2.87
C ASN A 46 -4.84 -18.46 -1.41
N HIS A 47 -5.53 -19.16 -0.50
CA HIS A 47 -5.24 -19.23 0.94
C HIS A 47 -5.26 -17.88 1.69
N SER A 48 -5.73 -16.78 1.08
CA SER A 48 -5.77 -15.45 1.72
C SER A 48 -6.51 -15.47 3.06
N ARG A 49 -7.63 -16.22 3.13
CA ARG A 49 -8.39 -16.44 4.36
C ARG A 49 -7.54 -17.06 5.48
N SER A 50 -6.75 -18.08 5.16
CA SER A 50 -5.88 -18.75 6.15
C SER A 50 -4.77 -17.85 6.64
N HIS A 51 -4.17 -17.02 5.76
CA HIS A 51 -3.13 -16.08 6.14
C HIS A 51 -3.68 -14.98 7.05
N ALA A 52 -4.83 -14.39 6.70
CA ALA A 52 -5.50 -13.40 7.53
C ALA A 52 -5.91 -13.99 8.89
N TYR A 53 -6.48 -15.21 8.93
CA TYR A 53 -6.83 -15.87 10.19
C TYR A 53 -5.62 -16.09 11.09
N ARG A 54 -4.48 -16.59 10.54
CA ARG A 54 -3.24 -16.77 11.30
C ARG A 54 -2.68 -15.45 11.82
N PHE A 55 -2.79 -14.37 11.04
CA PHE A 55 -2.41 -13.03 11.49
C PHE A 55 -3.21 -12.62 12.73
N PHE A 56 -4.55 -12.65 12.68
CA PHE A 56 -5.39 -12.30 13.83
C PHE A 56 -5.16 -13.22 15.03
N ARG A 57 -4.99 -14.51 14.78
CA ARG A 57 -4.80 -15.50 15.84
C ARG A 57 -3.44 -15.41 16.51
N ASN A 58 -2.37 -15.30 15.73
CA ASN A 58 -1.00 -15.50 16.18
C ASN A 58 -0.22 -14.19 16.39
N ARG A 59 -0.66 -13.08 15.79
CA ARG A 59 0.04 -11.78 15.90
C ARG A 59 -0.75 -10.76 16.69
N ILE A 60 -2.05 -10.70 16.46
CA ILE A 60 -2.95 -9.84 17.24
C ILE A 60 -3.37 -10.53 18.55
N GLY A 61 -3.34 -11.86 18.61
CA GLY A 61 -3.64 -12.62 19.83
C GLY A 61 -5.14 -12.84 20.09
N LEU A 62 -5.99 -12.74 19.07
CA LEU A 62 -7.43 -12.88 19.23
C LEU A 62 -7.84 -14.35 19.47
N GLY A 63 -8.96 -14.57 20.16
CA GLY A 63 -9.59 -15.86 20.31
C GLY A 63 -10.05 -16.45 18.96
N ARG A 64 -10.31 -17.77 18.92
CA ARG A 64 -10.64 -18.52 17.69
C ARG A 64 -11.79 -17.89 16.88
N TRP A 65 -12.91 -17.61 17.54
CA TRP A 65 -14.10 -17.05 16.90
C TRP A 65 -13.91 -15.59 16.50
N SER A 66 -13.25 -14.81 17.35
CA SER A 66 -12.89 -13.43 17.05
C SER A 66 -11.95 -13.35 15.85
N SER A 67 -10.94 -14.22 15.77
CA SER A 67 -10.05 -14.29 14.60
C SER A 67 -10.80 -14.59 13.29
N ALA A 68 -11.79 -15.49 13.35
CA ALA A 68 -12.64 -15.79 12.18
C ALA A 68 -13.48 -14.58 11.76
N TRP A 69 -14.08 -13.87 12.72
CA TRP A 69 -14.85 -12.66 12.47
C TRP A 69 -13.98 -11.54 11.89
N HIS A 70 -12.84 -11.26 12.49
CA HIS A 70 -11.90 -10.23 12.00
C HIS A 70 -11.31 -10.60 10.64
N THR A 71 -11.13 -11.88 10.34
CA THR A 71 -10.77 -12.33 8.99
C THR A 71 -11.82 -11.95 7.96
N TYR A 72 -13.09 -12.21 8.26
CA TYR A 72 -14.20 -11.80 7.40
C TYR A 72 -14.25 -10.27 7.24
N LEU A 73 -14.18 -9.54 8.35
CA LEU A 73 -14.23 -8.08 8.37
C LEU A 73 -13.07 -7.46 7.57
N ASN A 74 -11.86 -7.99 7.69
CA ASN A 74 -10.69 -7.54 6.92
C ASN A 74 -10.91 -7.65 5.41
N HIS A 75 -11.47 -8.76 4.92
CA HIS A 75 -11.79 -8.93 3.51
C HIS A 75 -12.93 -7.99 3.06
N CYS A 76 -13.94 -7.79 3.90
CA CYS A 76 -15.02 -6.84 3.62
C CYS A 76 -14.50 -5.40 3.54
N LEU A 77 -13.62 -4.99 4.46
CA LEU A 77 -13.01 -3.66 4.45
C LEU A 77 -12.08 -3.47 3.24
N PHE A 78 -11.34 -4.49 2.85
CA PHE A 78 -10.56 -4.44 1.62
C PHE A 78 -11.45 -4.18 0.39
N ALA A 79 -12.55 -4.92 0.26
CA ALA A 79 -13.50 -4.70 -0.82
C ALA A 79 -14.12 -3.29 -0.76
N THR A 80 -14.41 -2.80 0.45
CA THR A 80 -14.91 -1.43 0.65
C THR A 80 -13.93 -0.38 0.17
N VAL A 81 -12.64 -0.51 0.50
CA VAL A 81 -11.59 0.41 0.03
C VAL A 81 -11.48 0.40 -1.50
N VAL A 82 -11.62 -0.77 -2.12
CA VAL A 82 -11.66 -0.87 -3.60
C VAL A 82 -12.89 -0.15 -4.18
N ILE A 83 -14.06 -0.30 -3.56
CA ILE A 83 -15.29 0.40 -3.98
C ILE A 83 -15.13 1.91 -3.78
N ASP A 84 -14.58 2.37 -2.65
CA ASP A 84 -14.33 3.78 -2.36
C ASP A 84 -13.43 4.41 -3.43
N ARG A 85 -12.39 3.71 -3.88
CA ARG A 85 -11.54 4.15 -4.98
C ARG A 85 -12.35 4.40 -6.26
N PHE A 86 -13.22 3.48 -6.65
CA PHE A 86 -14.08 3.67 -7.82
C PHE A 86 -15.13 4.76 -7.59
N ALA A 87 -15.60 4.94 -6.34
CA ALA A 87 -16.50 6.03 -6.00
C ALA A 87 -15.83 7.41 -6.13
N MET A 88 -14.55 7.52 -5.77
CA MET A 88 -13.76 8.74 -6.02
C MET A 88 -13.63 9.01 -7.52
N PHE A 89 -13.37 7.99 -8.34
CA PHE A 89 -13.37 8.13 -9.80
C PHE A 89 -14.74 8.51 -10.38
N ALA A 90 -15.83 8.16 -9.68
CA ALA A 90 -17.18 8.59 -10.03
C ALA A 90 -17.51 10.02 -9.55
N GLY A 91 -16.57 10.71 -8.89
CA GLY A 91 -16.74 12.08 -8.38
C GLY A 91 -17.32 12.15 -6.95
N LYS A 92 -17.43 11.02 -6.23
CA LYS A 92 -17.83 11.04 -4.82
C LYS A 92 -16.70 11.63 -3.98
N ARG A 93 -17.04 12.48 -3.02
CA ARG A 93 -16.10 13.11 -2.10
C ARG A 93 -16.07 12.39 -0.76
N PHE A 94 -14.89 12.33 -0.18
CA PHE A 94 -14.63 11.83 1.16
C PHE A 94 -13.94 12.93 1.98
N ASP A 95 -14.26 12.98 3.26
CA ASP A 95 -13.56 13.87 4.20
C ASP A 95 -12.17 13.29 4.48
N ILE A 96 -11.15 14.13 4.39
CA ILE A 96 -9.77 13.69 4.58
C ILE A 96 -9.15 14.51 5.71
N GLU A 97 -8.97 13.85 6.84
CA GLU A 97 -8.19 14.37 7.96
C GLU A 97 -6.70 14.10 7.70
N GLN A 98 -5.85 15.02 8.06
CA GLN A 98 -4.40 14.91 7.86
C GLN A 98 -3.67 15.14 9.17
N GLU A 99 -2.66 14.30 9.44
CA GLU A 99 -1.78 14.39 10.60
C GLU A 99 -0.32 14.30 10.13
N GLY A 100 0.54 15.21 10.58
CA GLY A 100 1.96 15.26 10.25
C GLY A 100 2.27 15.82 8.86
N THR A 101 1.32 16.47 8.18
CA THR A 101 1.53 17.01 6.82
C THR A 101 2.45 18.22 6.77
N GLU A 102 2.76 18.83 7.91
CA GLU A 102 3.80 19.86 8.06
C GLU A 102 5.16 19.35 7.55
N TYR A 103 5.55 18.12 7.89
CA TYR A 103 6.80 17.50 7.41
C TYR A 103 6.84 17.38 5.88
N LEU A 104 5.71 17.00 5.28
CA LEU A 104 5.59 16.93 3.83
C LEU A 104 5.77 18.31 3.18
N ARG A 105 5.17 19.35 3.77
CA ARG A 105 5.29 20.72 3.29
C ARG A 105 6.71 21.24 3.42
N GLU A 106 7.36 21.02 4.56
CA GLU A 106 8.75 21.41 4.78
C GLU A 106 9.66 20.79 3.72
N LEU A 107 9.56 19.49 3.45
CA LEU A 107 10.36 18.81 2.43
C LEU A 107 10.01 19.25 1.00
N ALA A 108 8.75 19.61 0.74
CA ALA A 108 8.32 20.09 -0.57
C ALA A 108 8.94 21.45 -0.95
N PHE A 109 9.25 22.29 0.05
CA PHE A 109 9.93 23.58 -0.16
C PHE A 109 11.46 23.46 -0.26
N GLN A 110 12.04 22.32 0.08
CA GLN A 110 13.49 22.07 -0.13
C GLN A 110 13.77 21.75 -1.60
N ASP A 111 14.99 22.02 -2.04
CA ASP A 111 15.37 21.76 -3.42
C ASP A 111 15.47 20.26 -3.73
N ASP A 112 15.84 19.44 -2.75
CA ASP A 112 16.05 18.00 -2.93
C ASP A 112 14.76 17.20 -3.10
N GLY A 113 14.83 16.13 -3.89
CA GLY A 113 13.79 15.10 -3.95
C GLY A 113 13.79 14.25 -2.68
N PHE A 114 12.65 13.64 -2.36
CA PHE A 114 12.50 12.77 -1.19
C PHE A 114 11.61 11.57 -1.46
N LEU A 115 11.63 10.62 -0.55
CA LEU A 115 10.86 9.39 -0.67
C LEU A 115 9.65 9.38 0.27
N MET A 116 8.57 8.76 -0.21
CA MET A 116 7.38 8.45 0.56
C MET A 116 7.19 6.94 0.59
N PHE A 117 7.29 6.32 1.77
CA PHE A 117 7.02 4.89 1.94
C PHE A 117 5.57 4.68 2.33
N SER A 118 4.84 3.97 1.49
CA SER A 118 3.49 3.51 1.77
C SER A 118 3.47 2.05 2.19
N SER A 119 2.33 1.59 2.70
CA SER A 119 2.08 0.19 3.03
C SER A 119 0.71 -0.26 2.55
N HIS A 120 0.44 -1.57 2.65
CA HIS A 120 -0.87 -2.13 2.31
C HIS A 120 -1.86 -2.09 3.48
N ILE A 121 -1.77 -1.04 4.32
CA ILE A 121 -2.77 -0.73 5.34
C ILE A 121 -3.70 0.38 4.82
N GLY A 122 -5.01 0.20 4.96
CA GLY A 122 -6.01 1.16 4.52
C GLY A 122 -5.99 1.43 3.00
N CYS A 123 -6.02 2.70 2.58
CA CYS A 123 -6.14 3.09 1.17
C CYS A 123 -5.05 4.08 0.74
N TYR A 124 -3.85 3.61 0.45
CA TYR A 124 -2.72 4.45 0.05
C TYR A 124 -3.01 5.31 -1.21
N GLU A 125 -3.93 4.90 -2.08
CA GLU A 125 -4.27 5.67 -3.28
C GLU A 125 -4.91 7.03 -2.94
N VAL A 126 -5.61 7.14 -1.82
CA VAL A 126 -6.18 8.42 -1.34
C VAL A 126 -5.09 9.45 -1.06
N ALA A 127 -3.91 9.02 -0.59
CA ALA A 127 -2.77 9.92 -0.40
C ALA A 127 -2.39 10.64 -1.68
N GLY A 128 -2.35 9.93 -2.81
CA GLY A 128 -2.02 10.50 -4.11
C GLY A 128 -2.96 11.64 -4.54
N TYR A 129 -4.26 11.52 -4.23
CA TYR A 129 -5.23 12.57 -4.56
C TYR A 129 -5.21 13.78 -3.61
N SER A 130 -4.67 13.61 -2.40
CA SER A 130 -4.83 14.58 -1.32
C SER A 130 -3.52 15.24 -0.88
N LEU A 131 -2.38 14.66 -1.21
CA LEU A 131 -1.07 15.07 -0.73
C LEU A 131 -0.12 15.52 -1.86
N THR A 132 -0.65 15.99 -2.98
CA THR A 132 0.23 16.54 -4.02
C THR A 132 0.65 17.96 -3.62
N PRO A 133 1.87 18.17 -3.11
CA PRO A 133 2.34 19.50 -2.76
C PRO A 133 2.53 20.33 -4.04
N PRO A 134 2.26 21.63 -3.98
CA PRO A 134 2.53 22.51 -5.11
C PRO A 134 4.03 22.55 -5.41
N GLY A 135 4.38 22.51 -6.69
CA GLY A 135 5.77 22.72 -7.15
C GLY A 135 6.61 21.46 -7.37
N LYS A 136 6.26 20.30 -6.81
CA LYS A 136 6.99 19.05 -7.08
C LYS A 136 6.09 18.02 -7.76
N ARG A 137 6.65 17.30 -8.75
CA ARG A 137 5.97 16.17 -9.38
C ARG A 137 5.98 14.97 -8.43
N TYR A 138 4.87 14.26 -8.39
CA TYR A 138 4.71 13.05 -7.59
C TYR A 138 4.80 11.81 -8.49
N ASN A 139 5.70 10.90 -8.16
CA ASN A 139 5.91 9.66 -8.91
C ASN A 139 5.51 8.47 -8.03
N ALA A 140 4.49 7.72 -8.44
CA ALA A 140 4.00 6.56 -7.70
C ALA A 140 4.51 5.26 -8.31
N LEU A 141 5.25 4.47 -7.55
CA LEU A 141 5.66 3.13 -7.95
C LEU A 141 4.45 2.19 -7.85
N VAL A 142 4.10 1.54 -8.96
CA VAL A 142 2.92 0.69 -9.05
C VAL A 142 3.26 -0.71 -9.59
N TYR A 143 2.42 -1.69 -9.29
CA TYR A 143 2.60 -3.04 -9.83
C TYR A 143 2.42 -3.06 -11.35
N GLY A 144 3.44 -3.52 -12.07
CA GLY A 144 3.45 -3.55 -13.54
C GLY A 144 2.69 -4.72 -14.18
N GLY A 145 2.01 -5.58 -13.39
CA GLY A 145 1.26 -6.73 -13.90
C GLY A 145 -0.22 -6.49 -14.18
N GLU A 146 -0.68 -5.23 -14.11
CA GLU A 146 -2.04 -4.86 -14.51
C GLU A 146 -2.18 -4.82 -16.04
N LYS A 147 -3.42 -5.00 -16.53
CA LYS A 147 -3.70 -4.87 -17.97
C LYS A 147 -3.44 -3.44 -18.45
N ASP A 148 -2.78 -3.27 -19.58
CA ASP A 148 -2.36 -1.96 -20.13
C ASP A 148 -3.50 -0.93 -20.15
N ARG A 149 -4.69 -1.32 -20.59
CA ARG A 149 -5.87 -0.44 -20.62
C ARG A 149 -6.33 0.06 -19.24
N ILE A 150 -6.11 -0.70 -18.18
CA ILE A 150 -6.42 -0.30 -16.81
C ILE A 150 -5.36 0.69 -16.33
N MET A 151 -4.10 0.40 -16.64
CA MET A 151 -2.98 1.30 -16.36
C MET A 151 -3.13 2.64 -17.07
N GLU A 152 -3.50 2.65 -18.35
CA GLU A 152 -3.77 3.88 -19.11
C GLU A 152 -4.90 4.70 -18.49
N GLY A 153 -6.00 4.06 -18.12
CA GLY A 153 -7.13 4.72 -17.44
C GLY A 153 -6.74 5.36 -16.11
N ARG A 154 -5.93 4.65 -15.30
CA ARG A 154 -5.39 5.16 -14.04
C ARG A 154 -4.39 6.29 -14.27
N GLN A 155 -3.48 6.14 -15.23
CA GLN A 155 -2.50 7.17 -15.56
C GLN A 155 -3.19 8.48 -15.97
N LYS A 156 -4.26 8.42 -16.75
CA LYS A 156 -5.02 9.61 -17.13
C LYS A 156 -5.60 10.34 -15.92
N GLN A 157 -6.19 9.60 -14.97
CA GLN A 157 -6.74 10.19 -13.75
C GLN A 157 -5.65 10.75 -12.83
N PHE A 158 -4.53 10.04 -12.69
CA PHE A 158 -3.41 10.50 -11.89
C PHE A 158 -2.70 11.72 -12.48
N SER A 159 -2.61 11.80 -13.82
CA SER A 159 -1.98 12.96 -14.47
C SER A 159 -2.73 14.28 -14.22
N GLU A 160 -4.06 14.22 -14.03
CA GLU A 160 -4.87 15.39 -13.65
C GLU A 160 -4.48 15.94 -12.26
N HIS A 161 -3.82 15.11 -11.43
CA HIS A 161 -3.31 15.48 -10.09
C HIS A 161 -1.78 15.60 -10.04
N ASN A 162 -1.10 15.79 -11.18
CA ASN A 162 0.36 15.88 -11.28
C ASN A 162 1.09 14.61 -10.77
N ILE A 163 0.48 13.43 -10.92
CA ILE A 163 1.02 12.14 -10.51
C ILE A 163 1.44 11.33 -11.72
N THR A 164 2.68 10.89 -11.76
CA THR A 164 3.23 9.98 -12.76
C THR A 164 3.31 8.56 -12.18
N MET A 165 2.83 7.55 -12.89
CA MET A 165 2.97 6.16 -12.47
C MET A 165 4.25 5.55 -13.03
N ILE A 166 5.04 4.92 -12.16
CA ILE A 166 6.23 4.14 -12.52
C ILE A 166 5.91 2.65 -12.32
N PRO A 167 5.60 1.90 -13.41
CA PRO A 167 5.33 0.47 -13.28
C PRO A 167 6.61 -0.31 -12.98
N ILE A 168 6.55 -1.19 -11.97
CA ILE A 168 7.62 -2.13 -11.67
C ILE A 168 7.72 -3.16 -12.79
N LYS A 169 8.91 -3.28 -13.41
CA LYS A 169 9.18 -4.20 -14.50
C LYS A 169 10.29 -5.18 -14.12
N GLU A 170 10.30 -6.36 -14.75
CA GLU A 170 11.32 -7.39 -14.53
C GLU A 170 12.71 -6.97 -15.04
N ASP A 171 12.74 -6.16 -16.09
CA ASP A 171 13.97 -5.60 -16.67
C ASP A 171 14.64 -4.52 -15.82
N MET A 172 14.10 -4.25 -14.63
CA MET A 172 14.56 -3.22 -13.69
C MET A 172 14.55 -1.80 -14.25
N SER A 173 13.91 -1.53 -15.40
CA SER A 173 13.85 -0.20 -16.03
C SER A 173 13.16 0.86 -15.16
N HIS A 174 12.32 0.44 -14.22
CA HIS A 174 11.73 1.34 -13.22
C HIS A 174 12.77 2.03 -12.33
N LEU A 175 13.95 1.42 -12.10
CA LEU A 175 15.02 2.04 -11.31
C LEU A 175 15.62 3.27 -12.00
N PHE A 176 15.71 3.26 -13.33
CA PHE A 176 16.16 4.43 -14.09
C PHE A 176 15.16 5.59 -13.95
N LYS A 177 13.85 5.30 -14.00
CA LYS A 177 12.80 6.32 -13.80
C LYS A 177 12.77 6.87 -12.39
N ILE A 178 12.97 6.02 -11.37
CA ILE A 178 13.12 6.45 -9.98
C ILE A 178 14.33 7.39 -9.85
N ASN A 179 15.47 6.99 -10.43
CA ASN A 179 16.68 7.80 -10.40
C ASN A 179 16.50 9.14 -11.11
N GLU A 180 15.87 9.16 -12.28
CA GLU A 180 15.53 10.36 -13.03
C GLU A 180 14.64 11.31 -12.21
N ALA A 181 13.56 10.82 -11.62
CA ALA A 181 12.69 11.61 -10.77
C ALA A 181 13.45 12.25 -9.58
N LEU A 182 14.31 11.47 -8.92
CA LEU A 182 15.10 11.97 -7.78
C LEU A 182 16.18 12.98 -8.20
N VAL A 183 16.77 12.85 -9.40
CA VAL A 183 17.70 13.84 -9.98
C VAL A 183 16.96 15.14 -10.33
N ASN A 184 15.71 15.03 -10.73
CA ASN A 184 14.84 16.17 -11.02
C ASN A 184 14.18 16.77 -9.76
N HIS A 185 14.66 16.39 -8.57
CA HIS A 185 14.15 16.90 -7.27
C HIS A 185 12.67 16.60 -7.02
N GLU A 186 12.14 15.53 -7.64
CA GLU A 186 10.75 15.11 -7.55
C GLU A 186 10.51 14.18 -6.35
N ILE A 187 9.24 13.94 -6.03
CA ILE A 187 8.81 13.00 -4.99
C ILE A 187 8.66 11.61 -5.61
N VAL A 188 9.18 10.58 -4.95
CA VAL A 188 8.93 9.18 -5.32
C VAL A 188 8.24 8.45 -4.18
N SER A 189 7.05 7.94 -4.44
CA SER A 189 6.30 7.10 -3.52
C SER A 189 6.40 5.63 -3.90
N MET A 190 6.70 4.78 -2.92
CA MET A 190 6.81 3.34 -3.13
C MET A 190 6.32 2.54 -1.92
N PRO A 191 5.61 1.41 -2.13
CA PRO A 191 5.26 0.50 -1.06
C PRO A 191 6.53 -0.19 -0.53
N ALA A 192 6.68 -0.26 0.80
CA ALA A 192 7.86 -0.83 1.43
C ALA A 192 7.56 -2.07 2.31
N ASP A 193 6.34 -2.58 2.28
CA ASP A 193 5.91 -3.73 3.07
C ASP A 193 5.75 -5.03 2.27
N ARG A 194 5.92 -5.05 0.93
CA ARG A 194 5.80 -6.27 0.12
C ARG A 194 7.05 -6.57 -0.68
N VAL A 195 7.53 -7.80 -0.56
CA VAL A 195 8.61 -8.31 -1.40
C VAL A 195 8.06 -8.66 -2.77
N MET A 196 8.42 -7.86 -3.76
CA MET A 196 8.03 -8.05 -5.16
C MET A 196 9.29 -8.16 -6.03
N GLY A 197 9.44 -9.29 -6.71
CA GLY A 197 10.49 -9.49 -7.73
C GLY A 197 11.92 -9.62 -7.20
N SER A 198 12.28 -9.04 -6.05
CA SER A 198 13.60 -9.17 -5.43
C SER A 198 13.60 -10.24 -4.35
N SER A 199 14.61 -11.10 -4.37
CA SER A 199 14.86 -12.06 -3.28
C SER A 199 15.57 -11.42 -2.07
N LYS A 200 16.11 -10.18 -2.21
CA LYS A 200 16.83 -9.50 -1.13
C LYS A 200 15.87 -8.86 -0.15
N THR A 201 16.04 -9.20 1.12
CA THR A 201 15.19 -8.70 2.22
C THR A 201 16.06 -8.20 3.38
N ILE A 202 15.46 -7.42 4.25
CA ILE A 202 16.02 -6.98 5.52
C ILE A 202 15.19 -7.63 6.63
N PRO A 203 15.81 -8.50 7.45
CA PRO A 203 15.15 -9.06 8.60
C PRO A 203 14.90 -7.95 9.64
N THR A 204 13.66 -7.77 10.06
CA THR A 204 13.27 -6.72 10.99
C THR A 204 12.19 -7.25 11.92
N GLU A 205 12.26 -6.92 13.20
CA GLU A 205 11.22 -7.30 14.15
C GLU A 205 9.91 -6.56 13.81
N PHE A 206 8.81 -7.33 13.76
CA PHE A 206 7.48 -6.82 13.46
C PHE A 206 6.42 -7.71 14.10
N LEU A 207 5.58 -7.14 14.95
CA LEU A 207 4.54 -7.84 15.72
C LEU A 207 5.09 -9.05 16.50
N GLY A 208 6.24 -8.87 17.16
CA GLY A 208 6.88 -9.85 18.02
C GLY A 208 7.51 -11.06 17.31
N LYS A 209 7.80 -10.93 16.01
CA LYS A 209 8.59 -11.92 15.26
C LYS A 209 9.37 -11.24 14.12
N THR A 210 10.52 -11.82 13.78
CA THR A 210 11.28 -11.38 12.61
C THR A 210 10.44 -11.54 11.33
N ALA A 211 10.28 -10.45 10.61
CA ALA A 211 9.66 -10.38 9.29
C ALA A 211 10.71 -9.92 8.26
N HIS A 212 10.46 -10.19 6.98
CA HIS A 212 11.39 -9.90 5.89
C HIS A 212 10.84 -8.77 5.01
N PHE A 213 11.35 -7.56 5.23
CA PHE A 213 10.98 -6.40 4.42
C PHE A 213 11.80 -6.33 3.11
N PRO A 214 11.25 -5.81 1.99
CA PRO A 214 11.99 -5.70 0.74
C PRO A 214 13.17 -4.72 0.89
N SER A 215 14.37 -5.10 0.45
CA SER A 215 15.54 -4.23 0.58
C SER A 215 15.55 -3.05 -0.40
N GLY A 216 14.81 -3.13 -1.51
CA GLY A 216 14.82 -2.14 -2.59
C GLY A 216 14.51 -0.70 -2.15
N PRO A 217 13.37 -0.43 -1.51
CA PRO A 217 13.02 0.92 -1.04
C PRO A 217 14.09 1.52 -0.12
N PHE A 218 14.56 0.75 0.86
CA PHE A 218 15.57 1.18 1.83
C PHE A 218 16.94 1.42 1.16
N ALA A 219 17.30 0.62 0.16
CA ALA A 219 18.54 0.83 -0.61
C ALA A 219 18.47 2.14 -1.41
N VAL A 220 17.36 2.44 -2.08
CA VAL A 220 17.18 3.70 -2.83
C VAL A 220 17.33 4.90 -1.89
N ALA A 221 16.66 4.88 -0.73
CA ALA A 221 16.73 5.94 0.27
C ALA A 221 18.18 6.20 0.75
N THR A 222 18.85 5.13 1.17
CA THR A 222 20.12 5.24 1.88
C THR A 222 21.32 5.45 0.96
N MET A 223 21.25 5.05 -0.32
CA MET A 223 22.30 5.35 -1.31
C MET A 223 22.51 6.84 -1.55
N ARG A 224 21.46 7.64 -1.42
CA ARG A 224 21.47 9.09 -1.66
C ARG A 224 21.29 9.91 -0.39
N ASN A 225 21.21 9.28 0.78
CA ASN A 225 20.91 9.93 2.06
C ASN A 225 19.63 10.78 2.01
N LEU A 226 18.58 10.29 1.33
CA LEU A 226 17.33 11.01 1.13
C LEU A 226 16.53 11.11 2.44
N GLU A 227 15.74 12.16 2.54
CA GLU A 227 14.64 12.23 3.53
C GLU A 227 13.55 11.23 3.14
N VAL A 228 12.94 10.61 4.16
CA VAL A 228 11.91 9.59 3.98
C VAL A 228 10.74 9.86 4.89
N LEU A 229 9.53 9.87 4.32
CA LEU A 229 8.28 9.94 5.07
C LEU A 229 7.53 8.61 4.96
N ALA A 230 7.02 8.09 6.06
CA ALA A 230 5.98 7.05 6.02
C ALA A 230 4.62 7.71 5.77
N ILE A 231 3.87 7.19 4.80
CA ILE A 231 2.53 7.70 4.46
C ILE A 231 1.55 6.55 4.49
N ASN A 232 0.60 6.64 5.39
CA ASN A 232 -0.46 5.63 5.53
C ASN A 232 -1.82 6.31 5.59
N VAL A 233 -2.83 5.70 5.00
CA VAL A 233 -4.19 6.24 4.90
C VAL A 233 -5.19 5.26 5.45
N ILE A 234 -5.81 5.60 6.56
CA ILE A 234 -6.75 4.74 7.28
C ILE A 234 -8.18 5.24 7.06
N ARG A 235 -9.08 4.31 6.79
CA ARG A 235 -10.52 4.60 6.74
C ARG A 235 -11.08 4.68 8.14
N ILE A 236 -11.49 5.88 8.57
CA ILE A 236 -12.00 6.12 9.93
C ILE A 236 -13.50 5.88 10.01
N SER A 237 -14.21 6.22 8.95
CA SER A 237 -15.65 5.98 8.85
C SER A 237 -16.06 5.81 7.38
N ARG A 238 -17.36 5.68 7.14
CA ARG A 238 -17.89 5.49 5.79
C ARG A 238 -17.48 6.59 4.80
N LYS A 239 -17.36 7.83 5.25
CA LYS A 239 -17.05 9.00 4.42
C LYS A 239 -15.76 9.69 4.82
N LYS A 240 -15.00 9.13 5.77
CA LYS A 240 -13.83 9.81 6.33
C LYS A 240 -12.59 8.90 6.28
N TYR A 241 -11.52 9.47 5.76
CA TYR A 241 -10.17 8.91 5.80
C TYR A 241 -9.26 9.80 6.66
N LYS A 242 -8.22 9.20 7.23
CA LYS A 242 -7.16 9.92 7.92
C LYS A 242 -5.81 9.52 7.33
N ILE A 243 -5.04 10.52 6.96
CA ILE A 243 -3.69 10.38 6.45
C ILE A 243 -2.72 10.63 7.59
N PHE A 244 -1.79 9.71 7.78
CA PHE A 244 -0.67 9.83 8.70
C PHE A 244 0.61 10.04 7.90
N VAL A 245 1.34 11.11 8.21
CA VAL A 245 2.65 11.42 7.62
C VAL A 245 3.67 11.44 8.76
N VAL A 246 4.66 10.54 8.71
CA VAL A 246 5.64 10.39 9.79
C VAL A 246 7.05 10.39 9.20
N PRO A 247 7.98 11.25 9.64
CA PRO A 247 9.36 11.23 9.21
C PRO A 247 10.07 9.98 9.73
N LEU A 248 10.81 9.32 8.86
CA LEU A 248 11.61 8.14 9.18
C LEU A 248 13.09 8.51 9.24
N ALA A 249 13.55 8.87 10.43
CA ALA A 249 14.94 9.26 10.65
C ALA A 249 15.89 8.05 10.70
N TYR A 250 17.07 8.21 10.12
CA TYR A 250 18.20 7.28 10.22
C TYR A 250 19.52 8.06 10.21
N ASP A 251 20.58 7.47 10.75
CA ASP A 251 21.91 8.08 10.79
C ASP A 251 22.56 8.08 9.39
N LYS A 252 22.63 9.25 8.76
CA LYS A 252 23.18 9.44 7.42
C LYS A 252 24.71 9.23 7.35
N GLN A 253 25.40 9.14 8.49
CA GLN A 253 26.85 8.88 8.58
C GLN A 253 27.17 7.40 8.82
N ALA A 254 26.18 6.57 9.19
CA ALA A 254 26.37 5.15 9.43
C ALA A 254 26.76 4.39 8.14
N SER A 255 27.23 3.15 8.28
CA SER A 255 27.50 2.29 7.14
C SER A 255 26.22 2.02 6.34
N ARG A 256 26.34 1.71 5.03
CA ARG A 256 25.20 1.42 4.17
C ARG A 256 24.24 0.37 4.77
N LYS A 257 24.77 -0.69 5.35
CA LYS A 257 24.00 -1.75 5.98
C LYS A 257 23.23 -1.21 7.18
N GLN A 258 23.88 -0.50 8.07
CA GLN A 258 23.26 0.09 9.26
C GLN A 258 22.17 1.11 8.92
N LYS A 259 22.38 1.97 7.90
CA LYS A 259 21.37 2.90 7.40
C LYS A 259 20.07 2.17 7.00
N MET A 260 20.23 1.11 6.21
CA MET A 260 19.10 0.31 5.73
C MET A 260 18.37 -0.39 6.87
N GLU A 261 19.11 -0.97 7.83
CA GLU A 261 18.54 -1.63 9.00
C GLU A 261 17.79 -0.65 9.92
N GLN A 262 18.38 0.53 10.18
CA GLN A 262 17.76 1.58 10.97
C GLN A 262 16.46 2.09 10.32
N LEU A 263 16.48 2.37 9.01
CA LEU A 263 15.33 2.86 8.29
C LEU A 263 14.23 1.80 8.20
N ALA A 264 14.58 0.53 7.97
CA ALA A 264 13.64 -0.59 7.98
C ALA A 264 12.97 -0.77 9.34
N LYS A 265 13.76 -0.64 10.43
CA LYS A 265 13.26 -0.68 11.80
C LYS A 265 12.25 0.45 12.06
N LYS A 266 12.58 1.69 11.68
CA LYS A 266 11.68 2.84 11.85
C LYS A 266 10.38 2.69 11.07
N TYR A 267 10.47 2.19 9.85
CA TYR A 267 9.30 1.90 9.04
C TYR A 267 8.43 0.79 9.65
N ALA A 268 9.05 -0.30 10.13
CA ALA A 268 8.34 -1.40 10.78
C ALA A 268 7.66 -0.96 12.09
N GLU A 269 8.32 -0.14 12.91
CA GLU A 269 7.76 0.43 14.14
C GLU A 269 6.48 1.25 13.84
N GLU A 270 6.52 2.10 12.82
CA GLU A 270 5.36 2.91 12.43
C GLU A 270 4.23 2.05 11.83
N LEU A 271 4.56 1.10 10.97
CA LEU A 271 3.57 0.16 10.44
C LEU A 271 2.94 -0.68 11.57
N GLU A 272 3.73 -1.17 12.53
CA GLU A 272 3.23 -1.92 13.68
C GLU A 272 2.27 -1.08 14.52
N ARG A 273 2.59 0.19 14.79
CA ARG A 273 1.73 1.11 15.51
C ARG A 273 0.34 1.18 14.87
N LEU A 274 0.28 1.36 13.56
CA LEU A 274 -0.97 1.45 12.82
C LEU A 274 -1.70 0.11 12.71
N VAL A 275 -0.98 -0.98 12.49
CA VAL A 275 -1.57 -2.32 12.42
C VAL A 275 -2.17 -2.74 13.76
N ARG A 276 -1.56 -2.38 14.89
CA ARG A 276 -2.14 -2.62 16.22
C ARG A 276 -3.40 -1.81 16.48
N GLN A 277 -3.43 -0.57 15.98
CA GLN A 277 -4.59 0.32 16.13
C GLN A 277 -5.73 -0.01 15.17
N TYR A 278 -5.42 -0.46 13.95
CA TYR A 278 -6.36 -0.73 12.88
C TYR A 278 -6.11 -2.09 12.21
N PRO A 279 -6.13 -3.21 12.96
CA PRO A 279 -5.69 -4.50 12.44
C PRO A 279 -6.54 -5.02 11.27
N ASP A 280 -7.83 -4.68 11.23
CA ASP A 280 -8.74 -5.07 10.15
C ASP A 280 -8.46 -4.39 8.82
N GLN A 281 -7.62 -3.36 8.80
CA GLN A 281 -7.28 -2.63 7.60
C GLN A 281 -5.90 -2.94 7.03
N TRP A 282 -5.16 -3.87 7.61
CA TRP A 282 -3.91 -4.35 7.01
C TRP A 282 -4.18 -5.53 6.07
N TYR A 283 -4.08 -5.25 4.77
CA TYR A 283 -4.47 -6.18 3.71
C TYR A 283 -3.31 -7.07 3.26
N ASN A 284 -2.79 -7.84 4.21
CA ASN A 284 -1.71 -8.80 3.97
C ASN A 284 -2.28 -10.22 3.84
N PHE A 285 -2.51 -10.65 2.61
CA PHE A 285 -3.15 -11.92 2.27
C PHE A 285 -2.16 -13.04 1.89
N TYR A 286 -0.93 -12.98 2.38
CA TYR A 286 0.11 -14.00 2.22
C TYR A 286 0.86 -14.22 3.53
N ASP A 287 1.73 -15.23 3.58
CA ASP A 287 2.54 -15.50 4.77
C ASP A 287 3.70 -14.50 4.87
N PHE A 288 3.48 -13.43 5.62
CA PHE A 288 4.45 -12.34 5.78
C PHE A 288 5.69 -12.74 6.58
N TRP A 289 5.55 -13.74 7.45
CA TRP A 289 6.62 -14.24 8.32
C TRP A 289 7.20 -15.56 7.83
N ALA A 290 6.85 -16.03 6.64
CA ALA A 290 7.45 -17.21 6.05
C ALA A 290 8.95 -16.98 5.88
N ASP A 291 9.74 -17.93 6.35
CA ASP A 291 11.17 -17.95 6.08
C ASP A 291 11.37 -18.33 4.61
N LYS A 292 11.76 -17.35 3.80
CA LYS A 292 12.00 -17.58 2.37
C LYS A 292 13.25 -18.40 2.08
N ASN A 293 14.07 -18.64 3.11
CA ASN A 293 15.25 -19.52 3.05
C ASN A 293 14.94 -20.95 3.51
N ALA A 294 13.73 -21.22 4.04
CA ALA A 294 13.27 -22.58 4.27
C ALA A 294 12.94 -23.20 2.90
N GLU A 295 13.60 -24.28 2.55
CA GLU A 295 13.24 -25.10 1.38
C GLU A 295 11.74 -25.42 1.43
N PRO A 296 11.05 -25.42 0.27
CA PRO A 296 9.65 -25.79 0.23
C PRO A 296 9.52 -27.21 0.82
N SER A 297 8.91 -27.33 1.99
CA SER A 297 8.53 -28.64 2.53
C SER A 297 7.61 -29.28 1.50
N ILE A 298 8.12 -30.26 0.81
CA ILE A 298 7.38 -31.15 -0.09
C ILE A 298 6.34 -31.85 0.80
N ALA A 299 5.10 -31.44 0.68
CA ALA A 299 3.95 -32.15 1.22
C ALA A 299 2.85 -32.18 0.17
#